data_af9fa3b84342921ed40468c2ebbdc1f3
#
_entry.id   af9fa3b84342921ed40468c2ebbdc1f3
#
_cell.length_a   1.000
_cell.length_b   1.000
_cell.length_c   1.000
_cell.angle_alpha   90.00
_cell.angle_beta   90.00
_cell.angle_gamma   90.00
#
_symmetry.space_group_name_H-M   'P 1'
#
loop_
_entity.id
_entity.type
_entity.pdbx_description
1 polymer ?
#
loop_
_entity_poly.entity_id
_entity_poly.type
_entity_poly.pdbx_seq_one_letter_code
_entity_poly.pdbx_strand_id
1 'polypeptide(L)'
;VDLPTGERWRESAAYTAGETAVVADTPIGRLGLAICYDLRFAGLFAALSDAGATALSIPAAFTRPTGAAHWHILMRARAIESAAFVIAAAQTGEHADGRATYGHSLVVDPWGEVLLDMGAAPGIGFAELDLGAVEAVRARVPVIAHRRAIPPVEIAP
;
A
#
# COMPACT_ATOMS: atom_id res chain seq x y z
N VAL A 1 -10.21 4.98 13.51
CA VAL A 1 -8.91 5.32 14.11
C VAL A 1 -9.11 6.46 15.09
N ASP A 2 -8.73 6.25 16.34
CA ASP A 2 -8.73 7.30 17.35
C ASP A 2 -7.29 7.84 17.45
N LEU A 3 -7.11 9.11 17.15
CA LEU A 3 -5.80 9.77 17.19
C LEU A 3 -5.52 10.35 18.57
N PRO A 4 -4.25 10.49 18.98
CA PRO A 4 -3.89 11.17 20.24
C PRO A 4 -4.40 12.61 20.35
N THR A 5 -4.73 13.22 19.21
CA THR A 5 -5.35 14.57 19.10
C THR A 5 -6.83 14.60 19.46
N GLY A 6 -7.47 13.44 19.74
CA GLY A 6 -8.89 13.30 19.98
C GLY A 6 -9.75 13.14 18.72
N GLU A 7 -9.19 13.20 17.55
CA GLU A 7 -9.89 12.96 16.28
C GLU A 7 -10.28 11.49 16.15
N ARG A 8 -11.53 11.25 15.73
CA ARG A 8 -12.08 9.90 15.51
C ARG A 8 -12.50 9.73 14.06
N TRP A 9 -11.97 8.67 13.43
CA TRP A 9 -12.27 8.32 12.05
C TRP A 9 -12.96 6.97 11.98
N ARG A 10 -14.18 6.94 11.43
CA ARG A 10 -14.97 5.71 11.20
C ARG A 10 -15.54 5.72 9.80
N GLU A 11 -14.79 5.21 8.84
CA GLU A 11 -15.26 5.05 7.46
C GLU A 11 -16.47 4.11 7.38
N SER A 12 -16.55 3.11 8.25
CA SER A 12 -17.69 2.19 8.35
C SER A 12 -19.03 2.83 8.71
N ALA A 13 -19.04 4.10 9.09
CA ALA A 13 -20.29 4.86 9.27
C ALA A 13 -20.88 5.34 7.93
N ALA A 14 -20.07 5.42 6.87
CA ALA A 14 -20.45 5.95 5.56
C ALA A 14 -20.31 4.91 4.43
N TYR A 15 -19.44 3.90 4.60
CA TYR A 15 -19.12 2.92 3.56
C TYR A 15 -19.28 1.50 4.07
N THR A 16 -19.82 0.64 3.20
CA THR A 16 -19.82 -0.82 3.43
C THR A 16 -18.47 -1.40 3.05
N ALA A 17 -17.97 -2.33 3.86
CA ALA A 17 -16.73 -3.03 3.55
C ALA A 17 -16.86 -3.85 2.27
N GLY A 18 -15.79 -3.92 1.48
CA GLY A 18 -15.71 -4.82 0.34
C GLY A 18 -15.62 -6.29 0.79
N GLU A 19 -16.18 -7.18 -0.02
CA GLU A 19 -16.19 -8.62 0.28
C GLU A 19 -15.14 -9.40 -0.54
N THR A 20 -14.49 -8.75 -1.52
CA THR A 20 -13.54 -9.40 -2.43
C THR A 20 -12.26 -8.58 -2.58
N ALA A 21 -11.12 -9.27 -2.62
CA ALA A 21 -9.86 -8.71 -3.11
C ALA A 21 -9.82 -8.82 -4.63
N VAL A 22 -9.33 -7.79 -5.32
CA VAL A 22 -9.37 -7.71 -6.79
C VAL A 22 -7.96 -7.52 -7.35
N VAL A 23 -7.64 -8.33 -8.36
CA VAL A 23 -6.49 -8.13 -9.26
C VAL A 23 -7.04 -7.95 -10.67
N ALA A 24 -6.68 -6.84 -11.32
CA ALA A 24 -7.12 -6.50 -12.67
C ALA A 24 -5.96 -6.61 -13.67
N ASP A 25 -6.19 -7.17 -14.84
CA ASP A 25 -5.23 -7.12 -15.94
C ASP A 25 -5.21 -5.71 -16.55
N THR A 26 -4.02 -5.13 -16.68
CA THR A 26 -3.80 -3.78 -17.19
C THR A 26 -2.60 -3.75 -18.13
N PRO A 27 -2.41 -2.68 -18.93
CA PRO A 27 -1.22 -2.53 -19.76
C PRO A 27 0.11 -2.52 -19.00
N ILE A 28 0.09 -2.19 -17.70
CA ILE A 28 1.28 -2.21 -16.82
C ILE A 28 1.41 -3.54 -16.04
N GLY A 29 0.73 -4.60 -16.45
CA GLY A 29 0.68 -5.88 -15.76
C GLY A 29 -0.54 -6.02 -14.85
N ARG A 30 -0.50 -7.00 -13.95
CA ARG A 30 -1.59 -7.27 -13.01
C ARG A 30 -1.58 -6.30 -11.85
N LEU A 31 -2.64 -5.51 -11.74
CA LEU A 31 -2.80 -4.48 -10.72
C LEU A 31 -3.68 -4.99 -9.56
N GLY A 32 -3.09 -5.17 -8.40
CA GLY A 32 -3.80 -5.43 -7.15
C GLY A 32 -4.41 -4.14 -6.60
N LEU A 33 -5.68 -4.17 -6.23
CA LEU A 33 -6.42 -3.01 -5.75
C LEU A 33 -6.54 -3.02 -4.23
N ALA A 34 -6.11 -1.93 -3.60
CA ALA A 34 -6.27 -1.66 -2.18
C ALA A 34 -6.52 -0.17 -1.96
N ILE A 35 -7.11 0.22 -0.85
CA ILE A 35 -7.45 1.62 -0.56
C ILE A 35 -7.05 1.99 0.86
N CYS A 36 -6.26 3.05 1.02
CA CYS A 36 -6.03 3.79 2.25
C CYS A 36 -5.72 2.89 3.48
N TYR A 37 -6.70 2.65 4.31
CA TYR A 37 -6.56 1.88 5.56
C TYR A 37 -6.15 0.42 5.32
N ASP A 38 -6.46 -0.13 4.14
CA ASP A 38 -6.06 -1.48 3.73
C ASP A 38 -4.55 -1.69 3.81
N LEU A 39 -3.77 -0.59 3.66
CA LEU A 39 -2.31 -0.61 3.81
C LEU A 39 -1.84 -1.29 5.11
N ARG A 40 -2.67 -1.32 6.16
CA ARG A 40 -2.33 -1.91 7.45
C ARG A 40 -2.48 -3.43 7.52
N PHE A 41 -3.10 -4.04 6.52
CA PHE A 41 -3.44 -5.47 6.53
C PHE A 41 -2.55 -6.25 5.57
N ALA A 42 -1.40 -6.72 6.05
CA ALA A 42 -0.42 -7.48 5.25
C ALA A 42 -1.04 -8.70 4.53
N GLY A 43 -2.03 -9.36 5.16
CA GLY A 43 -2.71 -10.51 4.57
C GLY A 43 -3.41 -10.22 3.24
N LEU A 44 -3.97 -9.01 3.06
CA LEU A 44 -4.56 -8.60 1.78
C LEU A 44 -3.48 -8.57 0.68
N PHE A 45 -2.35 -7.94 0.93
CA PHE A 45 -1.25 -7.82 -0.03
C PHE A 45 -0.62 -9.18 -0.34
N ALA A 46 -0.57 -10.07 0.64
CA ALA A 46 -0.18 -11.45 0.42
C ALA A 46 -1.14 -12.13 -0.57
N ALA A 47 -2.44 -12.01 -0.38
CA ALA A 47 -3.45 -12.60 -1.28
C ALA A 47 -3.38 -11.99 -2.70
N LEU A 48 -3.21 -10.66 -2.82
CA LEU A 48 -3.05 -10.00 -4.12
C LEU A 48 -1.79 -10.48 -4.85
N SER A 49 -0.66 -10.64 -4.15
CA SER A 49 0.57 -11.13 -4.75
C SER A 49 0.51 -12.62 -5.11
N ASP A 50 -0.18 -13.46 -4.33
CA ASP A 50 -0.45 -14.86 -4.64
C ASP A 50 -1.34 -15.00 -5.89
N ALA A 51 -2.26 -14.05 -6.10
CA ALA A 51 -3.06 -13.94 -7.32
C ALA A 51 -2.28 -13.37 -8.52
N GLY A 52 -0.98 -13.11 -8.36
CA GLY A 52 -0.08 -12.68 -9.43
C GLY A 52 -0.01 -11.18 -9.66
N ALA A 53 -0.43 -10.34 -8.72
CA ALA A 53 -0.25 -8.90 -8.84
C ALA A 53 1.24 -8.53 -9.00
N THR A 54 1.54 -7.70 -9.99
CA THR A 54 2.89 -7.16 -10.27
C THR A 54 3.00 -5.70 -9.87
N ALA A 55 1.86 -5.04 -9.68
CA ALA A 55 1.75 -3.69 -9.14
C ALA A 55 0.56 -3.62 -8.17
N LEU A 56 0.62 -2.71 -7.22
CA LEU A 56 -0.39 -2.47 -6.19
C LEU A 56 -0.81 -1.00 -6.24
N SER A 57 -2.11 -0.73 -6.40
CA SER A 57 -2.68 0.61 -6.34
C SER A 57 -3.23 0.88 -4.94
N ILE A 58 -2.76 1.97 -4.29
CA ILE A 58 -3.14 2.30 -2.92
C ILE A 58 -3.47 3.80 -2.82
N PRO A 59 -4.57 4.28 -3.42
CA PRO A 59 -5.01 5.65 -3.21
C PRO A 59 -5.38 5.88 -1.74
N ALA A 60 -5.05 7.05 -1.19
CA ALA A 60 -5.20 7.28 0.24
C ALA A 60 -5.37 8.76 0.64
N ALA A 61 -5.88 8.96 1.87
CA ALA A 61 -5.95 10.24 2.55
C ALA A 61 -5.50 10.07 4.02
N PHE A 62 -4.22 9.72 4.22
CA PHE A 62 -3.66 9.57 5.57
C PHE A 62 -3.59 10.91 6.27
N THR A 63 -3.95 10.94 7.55
CA THR A 63 -3.74 12.13 8.39
C THR A 63 -2.26 12.43 8.55
N ARG A 64 -1.88 13.69 8.75
CA ARG A 64 -0.47 14.09 8.92
C ARG A 64 0.26 13.27 10.00
N PRO A 65 -0.28 13.06 11.22
CA PRO A 65 0.43 12.29 12.25
C PRO A 65 0.68 10.83 11.85
N THR A 66 -0.34 10.15 11.32
CA THR A 66 -0.18 8.74 10.93
C THR A 66 0.62 8.58 9.64
N GLY A 67 0.54 9.55 8.73
CA GLY A 67 1.33 9.58 7.52
C GLY A 67 2.82 9.72 7.84
N ALA A 68 3.20 10.70 8.65
CA ALA A 68 4.58 10.94 9.03
C ALA A 68 5.23 9.72 9.71
N ALA A 69 4.46 8.99 10.54
CA ALA A 69 4.98 7.83 11.26
C ALA A 69 4.98 6.53 10.43
N HIS A 70 3.99 6.32 9.53
CA HIS A 70 3.74 5.00 8.98
C HIS A 70 3.81 4.91 7.46
N TRP A 71 3.53 6.00 6.72
CA TRP A 71 3.28 5.97 5.29
C TRP A 71 4.39 5.31 4.48
N HIS A 72 5.58 5.89 4.53
CA HIS A 72 6.73 5.40 3.77
C HIS A 72 7.15 3.99 4.18
N ILE A 73 7.14 3.71 5.49
CA ILE A 73 7.52 2.41 6.03
C ILE A 73 6.59 1.32 5.51
N LEU A 74 5.26 1.54 5.61
CA LEU A 74 4.29 0.56 5.17
C LEU A 74 4.28 0.38 3.65
N MET A 75 4.38 1.46 2.86
CA MET A 75 4.43 1.36 1.39
C MET A 75 5.62 0.53 0.92
N ARG A 76 6.80 0.79 1.48
CA ARG A 76 8.00 0.01 1.20
C ARG A 76 7.87 -1.44 1.66
N ALA A 77 7.28 -1.68 2.84
CA ALA A 77 7.04 -3.04 3.32
C ALA A 77 6.12 -3.81 2.36
N ARG A 78 5.02 -3.20 1.88
CA ARG A 78 4.10 -3.85 0.92
C ARG A 78 4.79 -4.15 -0.40
N ALA A 79 5.64 -3.27 -0.91
CA ALA A 79 6.40 -3.52 -2.13
C ALA A 79 7.33 -4.72 -1.96
N ILE A 80 8.10 -4.78 -0.87
CA ILE A 80 9.07 -5.85 -0.57
C ILE A 80 8.36 -7.20 -0.36
N GLU A 81 7.35 -7.25 0.51
CA GLU A 81 6.62 -8.47 0.86
C GLU A 81 5.87 -9.09 -0.33
N SER A 82 5.41 -8.25 -1.25
CA SER A 82 4.68 -8.66 -2.45
C SER A 82 5.57 -8.84 -3.66
N ALA A 83 6.83 -8.44 -3.58
CA ALA A 83 7.75 -8.34 -4.72
C ALA A 83 7.04 -7.72 -5.93
N ALA A 84 6.44 -6.53 -5.73
CA ALA A 84 5.59 -5.81 -6.68
C ALA A 84 5.81 -4.31 -6.55
N PHE A 85 5.52 -3.54 -7.62
CA PHE A 85 5.48 -2.09 -7.52
C PHE A 85 4.33 -1.64 -6.62
N VAL A 86 4.51 -0.51 -5.92
CA VAL A 86 3.44 0.19 -5.20
C VAL A 86 3.25 1.56 -5.84
N ILE A 87 2.01 1.89 -6.20
CA ILE A 87 1.60 3.16 -6.80
C ILE A 87 0.53 3.75 -5.89
N ALA A 88 0.87 4.83 -5.19
CA ALA A 88 0.01 5.40 -4.16
C ALA A 88 -0.25 6.88 -4.42
N ALA A 89 -1.43 7.20 -4.95
CA ALA A 89 -1.90 8.57 -5.04
C ALA A 89 -2.47 9.01 -3.69
N ALA A 90 -1.88 10.03 -3.07
CA ALA A 90 -2.24 10.48 -1.72
C ALA A 90 -2.76 11.91 -1.73
N GLN A 91 -3.91 12.14 -1.09
CA GLN A 91 -4.42 13.48 -0.87
C GLN A 91 -3.52 14.28 0.05
N THR A 92 -3.33 15.56 -0.25
CA THR A 92 -2.51 16.49 0.52
C THR A 92 -3.27 17.77 0.85
N GLY A 93 -2.83 18.46 1.89
CA GLY A 93 -3.34 19.78 2.27
C GLY A 93 -4.34 19.75 3.43
N GLU A 94 -5.00 20.89 3.60
CA GLU A 94 -6.06 21.10 4.59
C GLU A 94 -7.42 21.01 3.91
N HIS A 95 -8.36 20.31 4.53
CA HIS A 95 -9.69 20.07 3.98
C HIS A 95 -10.74 20.91 4.72
N ALA A 96 -11.89 21.14 4.08
CA ALA A 96 -12.96 22.00 4.59
C ALA A 96 -13.51 21.55 5.96
N ASP A 97 -13.35 20.29 6.32
CA ASP A 97 -13.74 19.73 7.61
C ASP A 97 -12.66 19.86 8.72
N GLY A 98 -11.60 20.63 8.45
CA GLY A 98 -10.50 20.88 9.38
C GLY A 98 -9.42 19.77 9.41
N ARG A 99 -9.56 18.71 8.61
CA ARG A 99 -8.53 17.67 8.49
C ARG A 99 -7.33 18.17 7.72
N ALA A 100 -6.16 17.65 8.07
CA ALA A 100 -4.96 17.81 7.29
C ALA A 100 -4.42 16.44 6.87
N THR A 101 -4.18 16.25 5.57
CA THR A 101 -3.62 15.02 5.02
C THR A 101 -2.14 15.17 4.73
N TYR A 102 -1.46 14.01 4.74
CA TYR A 102 0.00 13.93 4.71
C TYR A 102 0.58 14.20 3.33
N GLY A 103 -0.15 13.82 2.26
CA GLY A 103 0.38 13.86 0.90
C GLY A 103 1.35 12.73 0.64
N HIS A 104 2.49 13.06 0.01
CA HIS A 104 3.52 12.10 -0.35
C HIS A 104 2.99 10.98 -1.25
N SER A 105 2.34 11.35 -2.39
CA SER A 105 2.08 10.35 -3.44
C SER A 105 3.38 9.65 -3.79
N LEU A 106 3.39 8.31 -3.73
CA LEU A 106 4.60 7.50 -3.84
C LEU A 106 4.53 6.51 -4.98
N VAL A 107 5.69 6.26 -5.59
CA VAL A 107 5.94 5.04 -6.35
C VAL A 107 7.14 4.34 -5.74
N VAL A 108 6.97 3.05 -5.41
CA VAL A 108 8.00 2.21 -4.81
C VAL A 108 8.21 0.98 -5.69
N ASP A 109 9.47 0.61 -5.92
CA ASP A 109 9.81 -0.56 -6.70
C ASP A 109 9.72 -1.88 -5.89
N PRO A 110 9.78 -3.05 -6.54
CA PRO A 110 9.71 -4.35 -5.86
C PRO A 110 10.84 -4.62 -4.84
N TRP A 111 11.95 -3.86 -4.91
CA TRP A 111 13.07 -3.94 -3.96
C TRP A 111 12.86 -3.05 -2.74
N GLY A 112 11.86 -2.16 -2.78
CA GLY A 112 11.53 -1.20 -1.73
C GLY A 112 12.21 0.16 -1.89
N GLU A 113 12.78 0.45 -3.07
CA GLU A 113 13.30 1.78 -3.39
C GLU A 113 12.17 2.73 -3.76
N VAL A 114 12.23 3.95 -3.27
CA VAL A 114 11.26 5.00 -3.59
C VAL A 114 11.67 5.64 -4.91
N LEU A 115 10.94 5.36 -5.99
CA LEU A 115 11.18 5.92 -7.31
C LEU A 115 10.62 7.33 -7.46
N LEU A 116 9.54 7.63 -6.76
CA LEU A 116 8.89 8.93 -6.72
C LEU A 116 8.34 9.22 -5.33
N ASP A 117 8.61 10.39 -4.82
CA ASP A 117 7.91 10.99 -3.68
C ASP A 117 7.55 12.44 -4.04
N MET A 118 6.28 12.75 -4.10
CA MET A 118 5.80 14.08 -4.49
C MET A 118 5.76 15.09 -3.33
N GLY A 119 6.13 14.67 -2.11
CA GLY A 119 6.06 15.53 -0.95
C GLY A 119 4.63 15.97 -0.60
N ALA A 120 4.52 17.13 0.04
CA ALA A 120 3.25 17.64 0.56
C ALA A 120 2.53 18.64 -0.37
N ALA A 121 3.06 18.90 -1.57
CA ALA A 121 2.41 19.81 -2.52
C ALA A 121 1.45 19.07 -3.48
N PRO A 122 0.32 19.67 -3.87
CA PRO A 122 -0.51 19.13 -4.95
C PRO A 122 0.25 19.14 -6.28
N GLY A 123 0.05 18.08 -7.09
CA GLY A 123 0.72 18.01 -8.39
C GLY A 123 0.47 16.70 -9.13
N ILE A 124 1.18 16.54 -10.24
CA ILE A 124 1.24 15.33 -11.03
C ILE A 124 2.71 14.89 -11.08
N GLY A 125 2.98 13.63 -10.81
CA GLY A 125 4.30 13.03 -10.89
C GLY A 125 4.31 11.84 -11.84
N PHE A 126 5.47 11.53 -12.40
CA PHE A 126 5.70 10.41 -13.32
C PHE A 126 6.85 9.56 -12.82
N ALA A 127 6.71 8.26 -12.96
CA ALA A 127 7.79 7.30 -12.71
C ALA A 127 7.81 6.25 -13.83
N GLU A 128 9.00 5.85 -14.24
CA GLU A 128 9.17 4.73 -15.15
C GLU A 128 9.20 3.43 -14.33
N LEU A 129 8.42 2.43 -14.77
CA LEU A 129 8.37 1.11 -14.16
C LEU A 129 9.04 0.09 -15.08
N ASP A 130 10.21 -0.39 -14.67
CA ASP A 130 10.81 -1.56 -15.31
C ASP A 130 10.07 -2.83 -14.87
N LEU A 131 9.14 -3.29 -15.66
CA LEU A 131 8.34 -4.48 -15.33
C LEU A 131 9.19 -5.75 -15.20
N GLY A 132 10.38 -5.80 -15.79
CA GLY A 132 11.34 -6.87 -15.62
C GLY A 132 11.92 -6.95 -14.20
N ALA A 133 11.90 -5.84 -13.46
CA ALA A 133 12.35 -5.82 -12.06
C ALA A 133 11.53 -6.73 -11.15
N VAL A 134 10.24 -6.93 -11.44
CA VAL A 134 9.38 -7.85 -10.66
C VAL A 134 9.89 -9.28 -10.74
N GLU A 135 10.16 -9.76 -11.96
CA GLU A 135 10.68 -11.11 -12.17
C GLU A 135 12.08 -11.27 -11.58
N ALA A 136 12.95 -10.28 -11.77
CA ALA A 136 14.31 -10.28 -11.23
C ALA A 136 14.31 -10.36 -9.70
N VAL A 137 13.46 -9.58 -9.03
CA VAL A 137 13.34 -9.60 -7.56
C VAL A 137 12.77 -10.94 -7.09
N ARG A 138 11.71 -11.45 -7.72
CA ARG A 138 11.10 -12.74 -7.38
C ARG A 138 12.05 -13.94 -7.57
N ALA A 139 12.91 -13.87 -8.58
CA ALA A 139 13.95 -14.89 -8.77
C ALA A 139 15.05 -14.80 -7.70
N ARG A 140 15.46 -13.58 -7.33
CA ARG A 140 16.51 -13.32 -6.35
C ARG A 140 16.08 -13.60 -4.91
N VAL A 141 14.84 -13.22 -4.56
CA VAL A 141 14.24 -13.40 -3.22
C VAL A 141 12.84 -13.98 -3.40
N PRO A 142 12.68 -15.30 -3.53
CA PRO A 142 11.42 -15.94 -3.92
C PRO A 142 10.40 -16.02 -2.77
N VAL A 143 10.10 -14.88 -2.14
CA VAL A 143 9.22 -14.79 -0.95
C VAL A 143 7.83 -15.35 -1.19
N ILE A 144 7.27 -15.16 -2.40
CA ILE A 144 5.93 -15.67 -2.76
C ILE A 144 5.96 -17.20 -2.86
N ALA A 145 6.94 -17.76 -3.57
CA ALA A 145 7.08 -19.21 -3.75
C ALA A 145 7.37 -19.94 -2.43
N HIS A 146 8.01 -19.27 -1.47
CA HIS A 146 8.35 -19.85 -0.16
C HIS A 146 7.25 -19.65 0.89
N ARG A 147 6.18 -18.94 0.56
CA ARG A 147 5.06 -18.70 1.49
C ARG A 147 4.38 -20.03 1.85
N ARG A 148 4.09 -20.19 3.13
CA ARG A 148 3.39 -21.36 3.66
C ARG A 148 2.20 -20.92 4.50
N ALA A 149 1.21 -21.79 4.65
CA ALA A 149 0.16 -21.60 5.62
C ALA A 149 0.75 -21.46 7.03
N ILE A 150 0.28 -20.47 7.77
CA ILE A 150 0.68 -20.27 9.15
C ILE A 150 -0.12 -21.24 10.02
N PRO A 151 0.54 -22.14 10.77
CA PRO A 151 -0.15 -23.04 11.68
C PRO A 151 -0.78 -22.25 12.85
N PRO A 152 -1.72 -22.86 13.59
CA PRO A 152 -2.23 -22.26 14.83
C PRO A 152 -1.10 -21.86 15.78
N VAL A 153 -1.26 -20.69 16.40
CA VAL A 153 -0.28 -20.21 17.39
C VAL A 153 -0.48 -20.95 18.71
N GLU A 154 0.58 -21.58 19.22
CA GLU A 154 0.61 -22.16 20.55
C GLU A 154 1.20 -21.14 21.54
N ILE A 155 0.57 -21.00 22.70
CA ILE A 155 1.09 -20.18 23.79
C ILE A 155 1.89 -21.10 24.70
N ALA A 156 3.20 -20.95 24.70
CA ALA A 156 4.05 -21.66 25.63
C ALA A 156 3.80 -21.19 27.08
N PRO A 157 3.84 -22.09 28.07
CA PRO A 157 3.65 -21.75 29.49
C PRO A 157 4.74 -20.81 30.02
#